data_1f068fa20aed053a13f7792d3b348cbe
#
_entry.id   1f068fa20aed053a13f7792d3b348cbe
#
_cell.length_a   1.000
_cell.length_b   1.000
_cell.length_c   1.000
_cell.angle_alpha   90.00
_cell.angle_beta   90.00
_cell.angle_gamma   90.00
#
_symmetry.space_group_name_H-M   'P 1'
#
loop_
_entity.id
_entity.type
_entity.pdbx_description
1 polymer ?
#
loop_
_entity_poly.entity_id
_entity_poly.type
_entity_poly.pdbx_seq_one_letter_code
_entity_poly.pdbx_strand_id
1 'polypeptide(L)'
;MNVILDAREELEPELKVFTENRVKFSLKRLFWMVRKIKVRYSAAPSSKTTCNQHCMVSLETFDHHQIEVSMTARDRRMALEMCLKKIYKLVQKAFHKSQKYGRFSKHVYV
;
A
#
# COMPACT_ATOMS: atom_id res chain seq x y z
N MET A 1 8.65 1.43 -9.53
CA MET A 1 7.38 1.07 -8.86
C MET A 1 6.24 1.07 -9.85
N ASN A 2 5.55 -0.03 -9.95
CA ASN A 2 4.42 -0.17 -10.85
C ASN A 2 3.12 -0.08 -10.04
N VAL A 3 2.26 0.88 -10.36
CA VAL A 3 1.00 1.08 -9.65
C VAL A 3 -0.12 0.47 -10.47
N ILE A 4 -0.83 -0.50 -9.89
CA ILE A 4 -1.94 -1.19 -10.54
C ILE A 4 -3.21 -0.87 -9.76
N LEU A 5 -4.19 -0.35 -10.47
CA LEU A 5 -5.50 -0.08 -9.88
C LEU A 5 -6.45 -1.17 -10.31
N ASP A 6 -6.83 -2.03 -9.37
CA ASP A 6 -7.73 -3.14 -9.61
C ASP A 6 -9.13 -2.77 -9.14
N ALA A 7 -10.07 -2.65 -10.05
CA ALA A 7 -11.42 -2.26 -9.72
C ALA A 7 -12.41 -3.22 -10.38
N ARG A 8 -13.25 -3.84 -9.56
CA ARG A 8 -14.37 -4.65 -10.08
C ARG A 8 -15.49 -3.77 -10.57
N GLU A 9 -15.57 -2.57 -10.00
CA GLU A 9 -16.55 -1.59 -10.41
C GLU A 9 -15.85 -0.48 -11.17
N GLU A 10 -16.57 0.19 -12.03
CA GLU A 10 -16.01 1.32 -12.75
C GLU A 10 -15.70 2.45 -11.78
N LEU A 11 -14.48 2.91 -11.79
CA LEU A 11 -14.05 4.00 -10.93
C LEU A 11 -14.08 5.32 -11.69
N GLU A 12 -14.39 6.39 -10.96
CA GLU A 12 -14.33 7.72 -11.52
C GLU A 12 -12.90 8.05 -11.96
N PRO A 13 -12.71 8.70 -13.12
CA PRO A 13 -11.36 9.06 -13.56
C PRO A 13 -10.61 9.90 -12.55
N GLU A 14 -11.29 10.77 -11.83
CA GLU A 14 -10.69 11.60 -10.79
C GLU A 14 -10.13 10.76 -9.66
N LEU A 15 -10.84 9.72 -9.28
CA LEU A 15 -10.38 8.81 -8.23
C LEU A 15 -9.17 8.03 -8.68
N LYS A 16 -9.11 7.63 -9.95
CA LYS A 16 -7.94 6.93 -10.50
C LYS A 16 -6.70 7.81 -10.44
N VAL A 17 -6.81 9.04 -10.87
CA VAL A 17 -5.71 10.00 -10.85
C VAL A 17 -5.28 10.29 -9.40
N PHE A 18 -6.26 10.52 -8.53
CA PHE A 18 -6.00 10.75 -7.12
C PHE A 18 -5.22 9.59 -6.51
N THR A 19 -5.68 8.35 -6.77
CA THR A 19 -5.06 7.15 -6.23
C THR A 19 -3.61 7.02 -6.67
N GLU A 20 -3.35 7.16 -7.98
CA GLU A 20 -2.00 7.07 -8.52
C GLU A 20 -1.08 8.10 -7.89
N ASN A 21 -1.53 9.35 -7.83
CA ASN A 21 -0.74 10.44 -7.30
C ASN A 21 -0.45 10.26 -5.81
N ARG A 22 -1.44 9.85 -5.05
CA ARG A 22 -1.26 9.64 -3.62
C ARG A 22 -0.32 8.47 -3.32
N VAL A 23 -0.45 7.38 -4.07
CA VAL A 23 0.43 6.22 -3.91
C VAL A 23 1.88 6.61 -4.21
N LYS A 24 2.10 7.27 -5.32
CA LYS A 24 3.44 7.70 -5.73
C LYS A 24 4.04 8.66 -4.71
N PHE A 25 3.25 9.60 -4.24
CA PHE A 25 3.71 10.58 -3.26
C PHE A 25 4.04 9.93 -1.92
N SER A 26 3.13 9.09 -1.42
CA SER A 26 3.29 8.47 -0.10
C SER A 26 4.48 7.52 -0.03
N LEU A 27 4.80 6.86 -1.14
CA LEU A 27 5.85 5.86 -1.18
C LEU A 27 7.10 6.31 -1.92
N LYS A 28 7.20 7.60 -2.23
CA LYS A 28 8.29 8.09 -3.06
C LYS A 28 9.68 7.86 -2.45
N ARG A 29 9.78 7.84 -1.13
CA ARG A 29 11.05 7.56 -0.46
C ARG A 29 11.42 6.09 -0.47
N LEU A 30 10.44 5.23 -0.76
CA LEU A 30 10.62 3.78 -0.74
C LEU A 30 10.46 3.16 -2.13
N PHE A 31 10.37 3.99 -3.18
CA PHE A 31 10.08 3.48 -4.52
C PHE A 31 11.11 2.45 -5.00
N TRP A 32 12.34 2.57 -4.55
CA TRP A 32 13.43 1.66 -4.93
C TRP A 32 13.27 0.27 -4.32
N MET A 33 12.49 0.14 -3.25
CA MET A 33 12.20 -1.16 -2.63
C MET A 33 10.93 -1.77 -3.19
N VAL A 34 10.03 -0.96 -3.71
CA VAL A 34 8.71 -1.41 -4.11
C VAL A 34 8.72 -1.74 -5.59
N ARG A 35 8.49 -3.01 -5.89
CA ARG A 35 8.38 -3.47 -7.26
C ARG A 35 7.01 -3.14 -7.84
N LYS A 36 5.96 -3.46 -7.08
CA LYS A 36 4.58 -3.35 -7.53
C LYS A 36 3.66 -3.04 -6.37
N ILE A 37 2.69 -2.18 -6.61
CA ILE A 37 1.66 -1.90 -5.64
C ILE A 37 0.30 -1.97 -6.32
N LYS A 38 -0.64 -2.66 -5.70
CA LYS A 38 -1.98 -2.87 -6.22
C LYS A 38 -2.98 -2.30 -5.24
N VAL A 39 -3.90 -1.49 -5.75
CA VAL A 39 -4.96 -0.88 -4.95
C VAL A 39 -6.31 -1.38 -5.43
N ARG A 40 -7.13 -1.84 -4.52
CA ARG A 40 -8.47 -2.31 -4.81
C ARG A 40 -9.49 -1.60 -3.93
N TYR A 41 -10.53 -1.09 -4.55
CA TYR A 41 -11.66 -0.50 -3.84
C TYR A 41 -12.85 -1.42 -3.93
N SER A 42 -13.61 -1.50 -2.84
CA SER A 42 -14.85 -2.27 -2.82
C SER A 42 -15.78 -1.70 -1.76
N ALA A 43 -17.05 -2.06 -1.84
CA ALA A 43 -18.01 -1.69 -0.80
C ALA A 43 -18.05 -2.82 0.24
N ALA A 44 -18.15 -2.45 1.51
CA ALA A 44 -18.26 -3.44 2.58
C ALA A 44 -19.61 -4.17 2.46
N PRO A 45 -19.63 -5.51 2.59
CA PRO A 45 -20.85 -6.27 2.36
C PRO A 45 -21.98 -6.00 3.35
N SER A 46 -21.69 -5.55 4.56
CA SER A 46 -22.74 -5.20 5.51
C SER A 46 -22.60 -3.75 5.88
N SER A 47 -23.45 -2.93 5.30
CA SER A 47 -23.36 -1.49 5.46
C SER A 47 -24.29 -0.97 6.56
N LYS A 48 -24.23 -1.56 7.73
CA LYS A 48 -24.98 -1.04 8.86
C LYS A 48 -24.31 0.16 9.50
N THR A 49 -23.09 0.46 9.08
CA THR A 49 -22.33 1.59 9.62
C THR A 49 -22.03 2.57 8.48
N THR A 50 -21.65 3.79 8.85
CA THR A 50 -21.24 4.79 7.87
C THR A 50 -19.89 4.48 7.23
N CYS A 51 -19.13 3.56 7.79
CA CYS A 51 -17.82 3.16 7.26
C CYS A 51 -18.00 1.94 6.36
N ASN A 52 -18.50 2.18 5.16
CA ASN A 52 -18.83 1.11 4.22
C ASN A 52 -17.95 1.06 2.98
N GLN A 53 -16.93 1.90 2.89
CA GLN A 53 -16.02 1.88 1.75
C GLN A 53 -14.73 1.19 2.17
N HIS A 54 -14.35 0.19 1.39
CA HIS A 54 -13.21 -0.65 1.68
C HIS A 54 -12.09 -0.40 0.68
N CYS A 55 -10.87 -0.29 1.17
CA CYS A 55 -9.69 -0.18 0.33
C CYS A 55 -8.67 -1.22 0.77
N MET A 56 -8.13 -1.96 -0.19
CA MET A 56 -7.07 -2.91 0.07
C MET A 56 -5.86 -2.52 -0.75
N VAL A 57 -4.70 -2.44 -0.11
CA VAL A 57 -3.44 -2.13 -0.77
C VAL A 57 -2.51 -3.32 -0.58
N SER A 58 -2.04 -3.86 -1.68
CA SER A 58 -1.12 -4.98 -1.70
C SER A 58 0.18 -4.53 -2.36
N LEU A 59 1.29 -4.78 -1.71
CA LEU A 59 2.59 -4.30 -2.16
C LEU A 59 3.57 -5.47 -2.23
N GLU A 60 4.36 -5.49 -3.32
CA GLU A 60 5.41 -6.48 -3.49
C GLU A 60 6.74 -5.76 -3.59
N THR A 61 7.74 -6.20 -2.83
CA THR A 61 9.08 -5.65 -2.86
C THR A 61 9.93 -6.40 -3.87
N PHE A 62 11.11 -5.87 -4.20
CA PHE A 62 12.00 -6.52 -5.16
C PHE A 62 12.59 -7.84 -4.64
N ASP A 63 12.61 -8.03 -3.34
CA ASP A 63 13.05 -9.29 -2.73
C ASP A 63 11.87 -10.26 -2.49
N HIS A 64 10.75 -10.02 -3.18
CA HIS A 64 9.55 -10.88 -3.18
C HIS A 64 8.79 -10.96 -1.86
N HIS A 65 8.97 -10.01 -0.97
CA HIS A 65 8.11 -9.89 0.20
C HIS A 65 6.80 -9.23 -0.21
N GLN A 66 5.72 -9.69 0.37
CA GLN A 66 4.40 -9.13 0.10
C GLN A 66 3.81 -8.57 1.39
N ILE A 67 3.25 -7.39 1.29
CA ILE A 67 2.59 -6.73 2.41
C ILE A 67 1.20 -6.32 1.94
N GLU A 68 0.20 -6.66 2.73
CA GLU A 68 -1.18 -6.36 2.39
C GLU A 68 -1.86 -5.66 3.56
N VAL A 69 -2.56 -4.59 3.28
CA VAL A 69 -3.28 -3.80 4.27
C VAL A 69 -4.67 -3.51 3.74
N SER A 70 -5.69 -3.64 4.58
CA SER A 70 -7.03 -3.25 4.21
C SER A 70 -7.65 -2.38 5.30
N MET A 71 -8.43 -1.40 4.88
CA MET A 71 -9.10 -0.47 5.76
C MET A 71 -10.49 -0.13 5.24
N THR A 72 -11.39 0.19 6.15
CA THR A 72 -12.71 0.69 5.82
C THR A 72 -12.86 2.11 6.35
N ALA A 73 -13.57 2.94 5.62
CA ALA A 73 -13.81 4.33 6.01
C ALA A 73 -15.11 4.82 5.37
N ARG A 74 -15.46 6.06 5.65
CA ARG A 74 -16.67 6.67 5.09
C ARG A 74 -16.59 6.89 3.60
N ASP A 75 -15.39 7.16 3.09
CA ASP A 75 -15.18 7.32 1.67
C ASP A 75 -13.89 6.63 1.23
N ARG A 76 -13.75 6.46 -0.08
CA ARG A 76 -12.64 5.73 -0.66
C ARG A 76 -11.31 6.42 -0.46
N ARG A 77 -11.29 7.75 -0.53
CA ARG A 77 -10.07 8.53 -0.35
C ARG A 77 -9.51 8.39 1.05
N MET A 78 -10.40 8.45 2.05
CA MET A 78 -10.01 8.27 3.43
C MET A 78 -9.48 6.86 3.68
N ALA A 79 -10.16 5.84 3.12
CA ALA A 79 -9.72 4.46 3.25
C ALA A 79 -8.32 4.27 2.64
N LEU A 80 -8.08 4.87 1.47
CA LEU A 80 -6.78 4.82 0.82
C LEU A 80 -5.69 5.47 1.68
N GLU A 81 -5.96 6.66 2.22
CA GLU A 81 -4.99 7.37 3.05
C GLU A 81 -4.60 6.55 4.29
N MET A 82 -5.58 5.89 4.90
CA MET A 82 -5.34 5.04 6.05
C MET A 82 -4.47 3.82 5.68
N CYS A 83 -4.76 3.22 4.52
CA CYS A 83 -3.96 2.10 4.00
C CYS A 83 -2.52 2.52 3.73
N LEU A 84 -2.34 3.65 3.06
CA LEU A 84 -1.00 4.13 2.70
C LEU A 84 -0.16 4.44 3.93
N LYS A 85 -0.77 5.06 4.92
CA LYS A 85 -0.09 5.37 6.18
C LYS A 85 0.40 4.10 6.87
N LYS A 86 -0.45 3.09 6.92
CA LYS A 86 -0.10 1.83 7.58
C LYS A 86 0.94 1.04 6.78
N ILE A 87 0.78 0.97 5.46
CA ILE A 87 1.70 0.21 4.63
C ILE A 87 3.08 0.85 4.59
N TYR A 88 3.15 2.18 4.64
CA TYR A 88 4.42 2.89 4.72
C TYR A 88 5.19 2.47 5.98
N LYS A 89 4.51 2.43 7.12
CA LYS A 89 5.13 2.01 8.38
C LYS A 89 5.62 0.57 8.32
N LEU A 90 4.82 -0.31 7.72
CA LEU A 90 5.19 -1.72 7.62
C LEU A 90 6.40 -1.93 6.70
N VAL A 91 6.44 -1.24 5.57
CA VAL A 91 7.58 -1.33 4.65
C VAL A 91 8.84 -0.78 5.30
N GLN A 92 8.72 0.35 5.97
CA GLN A 92 9.83 0.97 6.67
C GLN A 92 10.41 0.04 7.74
N LYS A 93 9.52 -0.61 8.49
CA LYS A 93 9.91 -1.56 9.52
C LYS A 93 10.62 -2.78 8.92
N ALA A 94 10.10 -3.31 7.83
CA ALA A 94 10.71 -4.44 7.13
C ALA A 94 12.09 -4.07 6.58
N PHE A 95 12.21 -2.85 6.05
CA PHE A 95 13.48 -2.35 5.54
C PHE A 95 14.54 -2.24 6.65
N HIS A 96 14.19 -1.67 7.77
CA HIS A 96 15.12 -1.55 8.90
C HIS A 96 15.57 -2.91 9.40
N LYS A 97 14.63 -3.84 9.50
CA LYS A 97 14.94 -5.20 9.93
C LYS A 97 15.90 -5.88 8.95
N SER A 98 15.62 -5.75 7.66
CA SER A 98 16.47 -6.32 6.61
C SER A 98 17.86 -5.73 6.62
N GLN A 99 17.97 -4.41 6.76
CA GLN A 99 19.27 -3.75 6.85
C GLN A 99 20.07 -4.19 8.05
N LYS A 100 19.41 -4.37 9.18
CA LYS A 100 20.05 -4.81 10.38
C LYS A 100 20.65 -6.20 10.22
N TYR A 101 19.90 -7.12 9.65
CA TYR A 101 20.39 -8.46 9.35
C TYR A 101 21.49 -8.45 8.31
N GLY A 102 21.30 -7.69 7.26
CA GLY A 102 22.29 -7.55 6.22
C GLY A 102 23.61 -7.02 6.75
N ARG A 103 23.58 -6.08 7.68
CA ARG A 103 24.75 -5.51 8.28
C ARG A 103 25.51 -6.56 9.11
N PHE A 104 24.81 -7.36 9.86
CA PHE A 104 25.43 -8.42 10.64
C PHE A 104 26.00 -9.52 9.77
N SER A 105 25.26 -10.00 8.82
CA SER A 105 25.73 -11.07 7.96
C SER A 105 26.89 -10.65 7.10
N LYS A 106 26.97 -9.34 6.79
CA LYS A 106 28.09 -8.87 6.01
C LYS A 106 29.28 -8.55 6.82
N HIS A 107 29.19 -8.46 8.06
CA HIS A 107 30.30 -8.13 8.89
C HIS A 107 30.85 -9.27 9.54
N VAL A 108 30.04 -9.93 9.49
CA VAL A 108 30.38 -11.13 9.49
C VAL A 108 30.90 -11.18 8.28
N TYR A 109 30.78 -10.44 7.62
CA TYR A 109 30.19 -9.76 6.86
C TYR A 109 30.77 -8.68 6.25
N VAL A 110 30.62 -8.38 5.92
CA VAL A 110 30.93 -7.40 5.24
C VAL A 110 31.32 -6.80 5.65
#